data_958adca8fc1aaed5a82a120b42d7d7d0
#
_entry.id   958adca8fc1aaed5a82a120b42d7d7d0
#
_cell.length_a   1.000
_cell.length_b   1.000
_cell.length_c   1.000
_cell.angle_alpha   90.00
_cell.angle_beta   90.00
_cell.angle_gamma   90.00
#
_symmetry.space_group_name_H-M   'P 1'
#
loop_
_entity.id
_entity.type
_entity.pdbx_description
1 polymer ?
#
loop_
_entity_poly.entity_id
_entity_poly.type
_entity_poly.pdbx_seq_one_letter_code
_entity_poly.pdbx_strand_id
1 'polypeptide(L)'
;MALITLRQLLDHAAEHSYGVPAFNINNMEQGLAIVDAAAQTDSPVILQASRGARAYAGDVMLRSMVQALAEMNPRVPICLHQDHGNNEATCLSAIKHGFTSVMMDGSLEADMKTPSSYEYNVDITNRVSMSAHSVGASVEGELGVLGSL
;
A
#
# COMPACT_ATOMS: atom_id res chain seq x y z
N MET A 1 10.63 5.94 14.17
CA MET A 1 10.68 6.58 12.83
C MET A 1 9.26 6.62 12.27
N ALA A 2 8.87 7.65 11.55
CA ALA A 2 7.58 7.66 10.86
C ALA A 2 7.63 6.71 9.66
N LEU A 3 6.47 6.15 9.28
CA LEU A 3 6.33 5.42 8.03
C LEU A 3 6.70 6.34 6.85
N ILE A 4 7.29 5.79 5.81
CA ILE A 4 7.63 6.53 4.59
C ILE A 4 6.61 6.25 3.48
N THR A 5 6.57 7.12 2.47
CA THR A 5 5.71 6.93 1.32
C THR A 5 6.33 5.94 0.33
N LEU A 6 5.47 5.30 -0.48
CA LEU A 6 5.93 4.41 -1.55
C LEU A 6 6.85 5.16 -2.53
N ARG A 7 6.54 6.40 -2.86
CA ARG A 7 7.36 7.21 -3.76
C ARG A 7 8.77 7.42 -3.22
N GLN A 8 8.91 7.84 -1.95
CA GLN A 8 10.25 8.03 -1.35
C GLN A 8 11.09 6.75 -1.40
N LEU A 9 10.45 5.60 -1.17
CA LEU A 9 11.11 4.31 -1.18
C LEU A 9 11.51 3.87 -2.59
N LEU A 10 10.61 4.03 -3.56
CA LEU A 10 10.86 3.63 -4.95
C LEU A 10 11.81 4.58 -5.68
N ASP A 11 11.75 5.89 -5.42
CA ASP A 11 12.71 6.86 -5.97
C ASP A 11 14.14 6.48 -5.54
N HIS A 12 14.35 6.20 -4.24
CA HIS A 12 15.65 5.74 -3.73
C HIS A 12 16.08 4.40 -4.37
N ALA A 13 15.16 3.46 -4.50
CA ALA A 13 15.45 2.17 -5.13
C ALA A 13 15.86 2.31 -6.60
N ALA A 14 15.19 3.20 -7.34
CA ALA A 14 15.51 3.50 -8.73
C ALA A 14 16.88 4.17 -8.88
N GLU A 15 17.19 5.15 -8.05
CA GLU A 15 18.49 5.84 -8.03
C GLU A 15 19.66 4.89 -7.73
N HIS A 16 19.42 3.87 -6.92
CA HIS A 16 20.46 2.92 -6.48
C HIS A 16 20.35 1.53 -7.15
N SER A 17 19.44 1.37 -8.12
CA SER A 17 19.28 0.17 -8.95
C SER A 17 19.03 -1.13 -8.15
N TYR A 18 18.10 -1.11 -7.19
CA TYR A 18 17.67 -2.30 -6.46
C TYR A 18 16.14 -2.45 -6.45
N GLY A 19 15.66 -3.69 -6.22
CA GLY A 19 14.25 -3.98 -6.05
C GLY A 19 13.80 -3.89 -4.59
N VAL A 20 12.58 -3.45 -4.35
CA VAL A 20 11.96 -3.42 -3.02
C VAL A 20 10.86 -4.46 -2.94
N PRO A 21 10.88 -5.37 -1.96
CA PRO A 21 9.81 -6.34 -1.81
C PRO A 21 8.55 -5.71 -1.20
N ALA A 22 7.39 -6.15 -1.69
CA ALA A 22 6.08 -5.83 -1.13
C ALA A 22 5.44 -7.12 -0.59
N PHE A 23 5.17 -7.16 0.70
CA PHE A 23 4.64 -8.34 1.37
C PHE A 23 3.25 -8.08 1.93
N ASN A 24 2.30 -8.95 1.59
CA ASN A 24 0.96 -8.94 2.16
C ASN A 24 1.00 -9.37 3.63
N ILE A 25 0.31 -8.61 4.48
CA ILE A 25 0.16 -8.91 5.90
C ILE A 25 -1.32 -9.00 6.28
N ASN A 26 -1.65 -9.97 7.13
CA ASN A 26 -2.98 -10.16 7.70
C ASN A 26 -2.95 -10.21 9.23
N ASN A 27 -1.81 -10.50 9.82
CA ASN A 27 -1.64 -10.73 11.26
C ASN A 27 -0.26 -10.29 11.76
N MET A 28 -0.09 -10.34 13.07
CA MET A 28 1.11 -9.90 13.78
C MET A 28 2.35 -10.75 13.41
N GLU A 29 2.18 -12.05 13.30
CA GLU A 29 3.27 -13.00 13.06
C GLU A 29 3.93 -12.75 11.70
N GLN A 30 3.14 -12.48 10.66
CA GLN A 30 3.63 -12.09 9.35
C GLN A 30 4.38 -10.76 9.39
N GLY A 31 3.80 -9.76 10.07
CA GLY A 31 4.44 -8.45 10.22
C GLY A 31 5.79 -8.54 10.93
N LEU A 32 5.86 -9.28 12.05
CA LEU A 32 7.10 -9.51 12.80
C LEU A 32 8.16 -10.19 11.94
N ALA A 33 7.81 -11.30 11.28
CA ALA A 33 8.75 -12.07 10.47
C ALA A 33 9.33 -11.24 9.29
N ILE A 34 8.49 -10.45 8.62
CA ILE A 34 8.90 -9.62 7.49
C ILE A 34 9.83 -8.50 7.95
N VAL A 35 9.47 -7.79 9.01
CA VAL A 35 10.27 -6.65 9.49
C VAL A 35 11.57 -7.12 10.14
N ASP A 36 11.58 -8.28 10.81
CA ASP A 36 12.80 -8.90 11.32
C ASP A 36 13.76 -9.28 10.19
N ALA A 37 13.26 -9.90 9.12
CA ALA A 37 14.06 -10.20 7.93
C ALA A 37 14.60 -8.92 7.26
N ALA A 38 13.79 -7.86 7.15
CA ALA A 38 14.21 -6.58 6.61
C ALA A 38 15.33 -5.95 7.47
N ALA A 39 15.21 -6.03 8.81
CA ALA A 39 16.24 -5.55 9.73
C ALA A 39 17.56 -6.35 9.62
N GLN A 40 17.48 -7.67 9.46
CA GLN A 40 18.64 -8.53 9.30
C GLN A 40 19.39 -8.31 7.99
N THR A 41 18.69 -7.92 6.94
CA THR A 41 19.24 -7.67 5.60
C THR A 41 19.53 -6.19 5.32
N ASP A 42 19.30 -5.31 6.30
CA ASP A 42 19.43 -3.85 6.15
C ASP A 42 18.64 -3.30 4.95
N SER A 43 17.44 -3.82 4.77
CA SER A 43 16.61 -3.56 3.59
C SER A 43 15.34 -2.79 3.95
N PRO A 44 14.87 -1.87 3.07
CA PRO A 44 13.53 -1.30 3.18
C PRO A 44 12.47 -2.31 2.81
N VAL A 45 11.22 -2.10 3.24
CA VAL A 45 10.12 -3.01 2.96
C VAL A 45 8.79 -2.30 2.77
N ILE A 46 7.95 -2.83 1.89
CA ILE A 46 6.55 -2.45 1.74
C ILE A 46 5.71 -3.52 2.45
N LEU A 47 4.99 -3.10 3.50
CA LEU A 47 3.94 -3.91 4.12
C LEU A 47 2.61 -3.53 3.48
N GLN A 48 2.01 -4.46 2.76
CA GLN A 48 0.76 -4.19 2.06
C GLN A 48 -0.41 -4.96 2.64
N ALA A 49 -1.58 -4.33 2.64
CA ALA A 49 -2.81 -4.94 3.09
C ALA A 49 -3.91 -4.75 2.05
N SER A 50 -4.44 -5.87 1.56
CA SER A 50 -5.60 -5.86 0.68
C SER A 50 -6.88 -5.46 1.43
N ARG A 51 -7.96 -5.22 0.70
CA ARG A 51 -9.31 -5.02 1.30
C ARG A 51 -9.69 -6.19 2.21
N GLY A 52 -9.36 -7.43 1.79
CA GLY A 52 -9.62 -8.63 2.58
C GLY A 52 -8.82 -8.65 3.89
N ALA A 53 -7.55 -8.31 3.85
CA ALA A 53 -6.69 -8.19 5.04
C ALA A 53 -7.22 -7.13 6.02
N ARG A 54 -7.63 -5.97 5.49
CA ARG A 54 -8.22 -4.88 6.29
C ARG A 54 -9.56 -5.27 6.90
N ALA A 55 -10.41 -5.99 6.17
CA ALA A 55 -11.68 -6.51 6.69
C ALA A 55 -11.46 -7.58 7.77
N TYR A 56 -10.45 -8.42 7.61
CA TYR A 56 -10.10 -9.49 8.57
C TYR A 56 -9.51 -8.93 9.85
N ALA A 57 -8.45 -8.14 9.76
CA ALA A 57 -7.72 -7.65 10.94
C ALA A 57 -8.32 -6.37 11.55
N GLY A 58 -9.02 -5.57 10.75
CA GLY A 58 -9.49 -4.24 11.12
C GLY A 58 -8.42 -3.15 10.93
N ASP A 59 -8.83 -2.02 10.35
CA ASP A 59 -7.93 -0.92 10.01
C ASP A 59 -7.12 -0.38 11.20
N VAL A 60 -7.77 -0.24 12.35
CA VAL A 60 -7.13 0.27 13.58
C VAL A 60 -6.06 -0.69 14.07
N MET A 61 -6.33 -2.00 14.03
CA MET A 61 -5.36 -3.03 14.43
C MET A 61 -4.17 -3.07 13.49
N LEU A 62 -4.40 -3.09 12.17
CA LEU A 62 -3.32 -3.06 11.18
C LEU A 62 -2.43 -1.83 11.35
N ARG A 63 -3.03 -0.64 11.44
CA ARG A 63 -2.27 0.58 11.68
C ARG A 63 -1.43 0.50 12.94
N SER A 64 -2.03 0.10 14.08
CA SER A 64 -1.33 0.05 15.36
C SER A 64 -0.20 -0.99 15.35
N MET A 65 -0.43 -2.14 14.72
CA MET A 65 0.58 -3.17 14.54
C MET A 65 1.76 -2.65 13.72
N VAL A 66 1.51 -2.02 12.56
CA VAL A 66 2.59 -1.52 11.70
C VAL A 66 3.33 -0.34 12.34
N GLN A 67 2.64 0.52 13.09
CA GLN A 67 3.27 1.56 13.89
C GLN A 67 4.21 0.97 14.95
N ALA A 68 3.75 -0.05 15.67
CA ALA A 68 4.59 -0.74 16.67
C ALA A 68 5.82 -1.39 16.02
N LEU A 69 5.66 -2.06 14.87
CA LEU A 69 6.77 -2.63 14.11
C LEU A 69 7.81 -1.58 13.70
N ALA A 70 7.35 -0.41 13.25
CA ALA A 70 8.22 0.70 12.87
C ALA A 70 8.96 1.30 14.09
N GLU A 71 8.29 1.42 15.24
CA GLU A 71 8.91 1.88 16.48
C GLU A 71 9.96 0.90 17.01
N MET A 72 9.69 -0.40 16.94
CA MET A 72 10.63 -1.45 17.34
C MET A 72 11.85 -1.54 16.42
N ASN A 73 11.69 -1.14 15.15
CA ASN A 73 12.74 -1.24 14.12
C ASN A 73 13.03 0.13 13.47
N PRO A 74 13.55 1.11 14.22
CA PRO A 74 13.65 2.50 13.76
C PRO A 74 14.62 2.73 12.60
N ARG A 75 15.42 1.74 12.25
CA ARG A 75 16.36 1.78 11.12
C ARG A 75 15.78 1.21 9.84
N VAL A 76 14.68 0.46 9.90
CA VAL A 76 14.03 -0.13 8.73
C VAL A 76 13.04 0.89 8.14
N PRO A 77 13.23 1.35 6.90
CA PRO A 77 12.24 2.15 6.21
C PRO A 77 11.03 1.28 5.84
N ILE A 78 9.85 1.62 6.35
CA ILE A 78 8.62 0.86 6.13
C ILE A 78 7.59 1.75 5.43
N CYS A 79 7.02 1.26 4.32
CA CYS A 79 5.84 1.82 3.68
C CYS A 79 4.62 0.96 4.03
N LEU A 80 3.54 1.57 4.50
CA LEU A 80 2.25 0.90 4.66
C LEU A 80 1.35 1.21 3.47
N HIS A 81 1.06 0.17 2.69
CA HIS A 81 0.40 0.26 1.39
C HIS A 81 -0.97 -0.45 1.36
N GLN A 82 -1.99 0.22 0.83
CA GLN A 82 -3.27 -0.41 0.48
C GLN A 82 -3.16 -1.05 -0.89
N ASP A 83 -3.25 -2.36 -0.93
CA ASP A 83 -3.20 -3.18 -2.12
C ASP A 83 -4.60 -3.39 -2.73
N HIS A 84 -4.75 -3.12 -4.04
CA HIS A 84 -5.99 -3.24 -4.81
C HIS A 84 -7.22 -2.55 -4.19
N GLY A 85 -7.17 -1.22 -4.09
CA GLY A 85 -8.35 -0.42 -3.77
C GLY A 85 -9.33 -0.41 -4.94
N ASN A 86 -10.52 -0.94 -4.76
CA ASN A 86 -11.53 -1.10 -5.83
C ASN A 86 -12.38 0.14 -6.11
N ASN A 87 -12.21 1.18 -5.33
CA ASN A 87 -12.89 2.46 -5.50
C ASN A 87 -12.23 3.55 -4.64
N GLU A 88 -12.60 4.79 -4.91
CA GLU A 88 -12.09 5.95 -4.21
C GLU A 88 -12.30 5.88 -2.68
N ALA A 89 -13.47 5.44 -2.22
CA ALA A 89 -13.79 5.35 -0.79
C ALA A 89 -12.85 4.39 -0.04
N THR A 90 -12.47 3.26 -0.67
CA THR A 90 -11.52 2.30 -0.11
C THR A 90 -10.14 2.94 0.06
N CYS A 91 -9.66 3.67 -0.96
CA CYS A 91 -8.36 4.35 -0.90
C CYS A 91 -8.36 5.47 0.15
N LEU A 92 -9.38 6.31 0.17
CA LEU A 92 -9.50 7.38 1.16
C LEU A 92 -9.65 6.85 2.59
N SER A 93 -10.36 5.74 2.77
CA SER A 93 -10.43 5.05 4.07
C SER A 93 -9.05 4.58 4.53
N ALA A 94 -8.23 4.00 3.65
CA ALA A 94 -6.88 3.58 3.99
C ALA A 94 -6.01 4.78 4.44
N ILE A 95 -6.03 5.87 3.68
CA ILE A 95 -5.31 7.11 4.01
C ILE A 95 -5.73 7.64 5.38
N LYS A 96 -7.04 7.69 5.66
CA LYS A 96 -7.58 8.09 6.98
C LYS A 96 -7.04 7.23 8.12
N HIS A 97 -6.75 5.96 7.86
CA HIS A 97 -6.18 5.04 8.84
C HIS A 97 -4.64 5.00 8.83
N GLY A 98 -3.99 5.99 8.19
CA GLY A 98 -2.53 6.17 8.28
C GLY A 98 -1.72 5.37 7.27
N PHE A 99 -2.34 4.82 6.25
CA PHE A 99 -1.62 4.25 5.11
C PHE A 99 -0.88 5.36 4.37
N THR A 100 0.40 5.15 4.10
CA THR A 100 1.26 6.13 3.43
C THR A 100 1.27 5.98 1.90
N SER A 101 0.60 4.95 1.42
CA SER A 101 0.42 4.65 0.00
C SER A 101 -0.87 3.86 -0.23
N VAL A 102 -1.49 4.07 -1.38
CA VAL A 102 -2.67 3.33 -1.82
C VAL A 102 -2.56 3.00 -3.30
N MET A 103 -3.05 1.82 -3.70
CA MET A 103 -3.26 1.47 -5.10
C MET A 103 -4.74 1.67 -5.44
N MET A 104 -5.00 2.49 -6.46
CA MET A 104 -6.34 2.56 -7.08
C MET A 104 -6.37 1.60 -8.26
N ASP A 105 -7.05 0.49 -8.10
CA ASP A 105 -7.28 -0.47 -9.17
C ASP A 105 -8.53 -0.08 -9.94
N GLY A 106 -8.34 0.73 -10.97
CA GLY A 106 -9.38 1.17 -11.89
C GLY A 106 -9.54 0.26 -13.12
N SER A 107 -8.91 -0.92 -13.11
CA SER A 107 -8.92 -1.84 -14.25
C SER A 107 -10.25 -2.57 -14.44
N LEU A 108 -11.09 -2.62 -13.40
CA LEU A 108 -12.40 -3.27 -13.40
C LEU A 108 -13.51 -2.27 -13.09
N GLU A 109 -14.70 -2.56 -13.63
CA GLU A 109 -15.93 -1.86 -13.28
C GLU A 109 -16.37 -2.14 -11.83
N ALA A 110 -17.40 -1.47 -11.36
CA ALA A 110 -17.91 -1.62 -9.99
C ALA A 110 -18.36 -3.05 -9.63
N ASP A 111 -18.65 -3.89 -10.63
CA ASP A 111 -19.00 -5.29 -10.47
C ASP A 111 -17.80 -6.19 -10.14
N MET A 112 -16.57 -5.65 -10.21
CA MET A 112 -15.30 -6.33 -9.98
C MET A 112 -15.03 -7.50 -10.94
N LYS A 113 -15.63 -7.49 -12.14
CA LYS A 113 -15.52 -8.57 -13.15
C LYS A 113 -15.32 -8.03 -14.54
N THR A 114 -16.06 -6.99 -14.90
CA THR A 114 -16.02 -6.39 -16.24
C THR A 114 -14.80 -5.48 -16.35
N PRO A 115 -13.91 -5.67 -17.36
CA PRO A 115 -12.82 -4.73 -17.60
C PRO A 115 -13.35 -3.33 -17.87
N SER A 116 -12.78 -2.34 -17.19
CA SER A 116 -13.14 -0.93 -17.38
C SER A 116 -12.47 -0.34 -18.62
N SER A 117 -12.91 0.85 -19.04
CA SER A 117 -12.19 1.61 -20.05
C SER A 117 -10.92 2.25 -19.49
N TYR A 118 -9.96 2.51 -20.37
CA TYR A 118 -8.73 3.23 -20.00
C TYR A 118 -9.04 4.63 -19.46
N GLU A 119 -9.99 5.32 -20.05
CA GLU A 119 -10.43 6.67 -19.65
C GLU A 119 -11.01 6.66 -18.23
N TYR A 120 -11.83 5.66 -17.89
CA TYR A 120 -12.33 5.49 -16.52
C TYR A 120 -11.19 5.25 -15.54
N ASN A 121 -10.25 4.35 -15.87
CA ASN A 121 -9.11 4.05 -15.02
C ASN A 121 -8.25 5.30 -14.76
N VAL A 122 -7.97 6.09 -15.80
CA VAL A 122 -7.23 7.34 -15.67
C VAL A 122 -7.98 8.34 -14.79
N ASP A 123 -9.29 8.53 -15.00
CA ASP A 123 -10.10 9.49 -14.25
C ASP A 123 -10.16 9.13 -12.75
N ILE A 124 -10.49 7.88 -12.43
CA ILE A 124 -10.62 7.47 -11.03
C ILE A 124 -9.27 7.50 -10.30
N THR A 125 -8.19 7.07 -10.96
CA THR A 125 -6.84 7.13 -10.40
C THR A 125 -6.41 8.59 -10.15
N ASN A 126 -6.72 9.51 -11.09
CA ASN A 126 -6.43 10.92 -10.91
C ASN A 126 -7.18 11.53 -9.70
N ARG A 127 -8.46 11.22 -9.52
CA ARG A 127 -9.24 11.70 -8.36
C ARG A 127 -8.64 11.22 -7.03
N VAL A 128 -8.27 9.94 -6.96
CA VAL A 128 -7.58 9.39 -5.78
C VAL A 128 -6.24 10.09 -5.57
N SER A 129 -5.48 10.34 -6.64
CA SER A 129 -4.18 11.02 -6.57
C SER A 129 -4.29 12.44 -6.03
N MET A 130 -5.26 13.21 -6.47
CA MET A 130 -5.49 14.56 -5.94
C MET A 130 -5.72 14.55 -4.43
N SER A 131 -6.56 13.62 -3.96
CA SER A 131 -6.87 13.48 -2.53
C SER A 131 -5.66 12.99 -1.72
N ALA A 132 -4.98 11.93 -2.18
CA ALA A 132 -3.84 11.34 -1.50
C ALA A 132 -2.65 12.29 -1.42
N HIS A 133 -2.32 12.95 -2.52
CA HIS A 133 -1.20 13.90 -2.57
C HIS A 133 -1.42 15.12 -1.68
N SER A 134 -2.67 15.54 -1.46
CA SER A 134 -2.99 16.65 -0.55
C SER A 134 -2.55 16.39 0.90
N VAL A 135 -2.38 15.13 1.28
CA VAL A 135 -1.94 14.70 2.62
C VAL A 135 -0.59 13.97 2.59
N GLY A 136 0.11 14.00 1.45
CA GLY A 136 1.45 13.45 1.30
C GLY A 136 1.51 11.93 1.11
N ALA A 137 0.40 11.24 0.84
CA ALA A 137 0.38 9.83 0.50
C ALA A 137 0.66 9.59 -0.98
N SER A 138 1.30 8.46 -1.32
CA SER A 138 1.54 8.05 -2.71
C SER A 138 0.35 7.28 -3.29
N VAL A 139 0.22 7.30 -4.62
CA VAL A 139 -0.77 6.51 -5.34
C VAL A 139 -0.11 5.67 -6.40
N GLU A 140 -0.49 4.41 -6.45
CA GLU A 140 -0.22 3.45 -7.50
C GLU A 140 -1.48 3.27 -8.36
N GLY A 141 -1.32 3.09 -9.66
CA GLY A 141 -2.39 2.77 -10.60
C GLY A 141 -2.18 1.39 -11.22
N GLU A 142 -3.26 0.73 -11.63
CA GLU A 142 -3.23 -0.55 -12.33
C GLU A 142 -3.41 -0.36 -13.83
N LEU A 143 -2.54 -0.94 -14.65
CA LEU A 143 -2.69 -0.98 -16.11
C LEU A 143 -2.97 -2.40 -16.57
N GLY A 144 -4.12 -2.58 -17.24
CA GLY A 144 -4.61 -3.89 -17.64
C GLY A 144 -5.32 -4.61 -16.49
N VAL A 145 -5.96 -5.72 -16.81
CA VAL A 145 -6.70 -6.53 -15.85
C VAL A 145 -5.83 -7.72 -15.45
N LEU A 146 -5.42 -7.76 -14.20
CA LEU A 146 -4.92 -8.99 -13.60
C LEU A 146 -6.13 -9.73 -13.04
N GLY A 147 -6.48 -10.88 -13.63
CA GLY A 147 -7.61 -11.65 -13.17
C GLY A 147 -7.49 -11.96 -11.67
N SER A 148 -8.59 -11.82 -10.92
CA SER A 148 -8.63 -12.37 -9.56
C SER A 148 -8.64 -13.89 -9.65
N LEU A 149 -7.69 -14.52 -9.01
CA LEU A 149 -7.64 -15.97 -8.81
C LEU A 149 -8.73 -16.41 -7.83
#